data_885c0e60d24c337bfdf9802c17ebdea7
#
_entry.id   885c0e60d24c337bfdf9802c17ebdea7
#
_cell.length_a   1.000
_cell.length_b   1.000
_cell.length_c   1.000
_cell.angle_alpha   90.00
_cell.angle_beta   90.00
_cell.angle_gamma   90.00
#
_symmetry.space_group_name_H-M   'P 1'
#
loop_
_entity.id
_entity.type
_entity.pdbx_description
1 polymer ?
#
loop_
_entity_poly.entity_id
_entity_poly.type
_entity_poly.pdbx_seq_one_letter_code
_entity_poly.pdbx_strand_id
1 'polypeptide(L)'
;MPNLPALFRLSLLIFYPFFAFAQEDQLLTQIKGIAKEAKGKVSVSVLCIEDRKSVTYYGDEPCVMQSVFKFPIALAILDRIDKGEFSLQHKIHITPKEMIKDTWSPMRDSFPDGNINVTFENLLRYMVSQSDNIACDVLLHHLGKPKVVEKYIRKLGIEDFTMKYNEVGMHKKWQNQYQNTCSPNAMVQLLDKFYQLKILSDTSTRFLYKLMIETSTGKNRIVKLLPPETIVAHKTGTSDAKDGMTAAINDVGIITLPNGKHIALAVFVTDAYADQTVLESIIARIAKAAFDEFNK
;
A
#
# COMPACT_ATOMS: atom_id res chain seq x y z
N MET A 1 -46.89 -38.49 49.86
CA MET A 1 -46.65 -38.20 48.43
C MET A 1 -46.03 -36.82 48.36
N PRO A 2 -44.76 -36.66 48.06
CA PRO A 2 -44.14 -35.35 47.95
C PRO A 2 -44.09 -34.91 46.47
N ASN A 3 -44.44 -33.62 46.28
CA ASN A 3 -44.44 -32.91 44.98
C ASN A 3 -43.03 -32.69 44.47
N LEU A 4 -42.75 -33.02 43.19
CA LEU A 4 -41.54 -32.63 42.45
C LEU A 4 -41.71 -31.20 41.95
N PRO A 5 -40.65 -30.36 42.00
CA PRO A 5 -40.68 -29.03 41.35
C PRO A 5 -40.29 -29.16 39.85
N ALA A 6 -41.04 -28.42 39.02
CA ALA A 6 -40.82 -28.29 37.59
C ALA A 6 -39.54 -27.51 37.31
N LEU A 7 -38.59 -28.12 36.60
CA LEU A 7 -37.38 -27.48 36.05
C LEU A 7 -37.73 -26.66 34.80
N PHE A 8 -37.72 -25.31 34.92
CA PHE A 8 -37.74 -24.40 33.79
C PHE A 8 -36.37 -24.44 33.10
N ARG A 9 -36.31 -25.05 31.91
CA ARG A 9 -35.16 -24.95 31.02
C ARG A 9 -35.20 -23.61 30.29
N LEU A 10 -34.30 -22.68 30.68
CA LEU A 10 -34.07 -21.44 29.98
C LEU A 10 -33.21 -21.72 28.74
N SER A 11 -33.83 -21.73 27.55
CA SER A 11 -33.11 -21.86 26.28
C SER A 11 -32.52 -20.50 25.92
N LEU A 12 -31.22 -20.32 26.18
CA LEU A 12 -30.46 -19.17 25.72
C LEU A 12 -30.15 -19.36 24.23
N LEU A 13 -30.95 -18.72 23.36
CA LEU A 13 -30.67 -18.62 21.91
C LEU A 13 -29.47 -17.71 21.70
N ILE A 14 -28.30 -18.30 21.41
CA ILE A 14 -27.10 -17.57 20.98
C ILE A 14 -27.29 -17.13 19.52
N PHE A 15 -27.65 -15.85 19.31
CA PHE A 15 -27.97 -15.28 17.99
C PHE A 15 -26.84 -14.37 17.43
N TYR A 16 -25.57 -14.57 17.80
CA TYR A 16 -24.50 -13.60 17.48
C TYR A 16 -23.51 -13.92 16.33
N PRO A 17 -23.33 -15.15 15.80
CA PRO A 17 -22.36 -15.36 14.72
C PRO A 17 -22.92 -15.09 13.30
N PHE A 18 -24.23 -15.15 13.09
CA PHE A 18 -24.80 -15.11 11.73
C PHE A 18 -24.72 -13.74 11.06
N PHE A 19 -24.82 -12.63 11.83
CA PHE A 19 -24.76 -11.28 11.25
C PHE A 19 -23.38 -10.85 10.80
N ALA A 20 -22.31 -11.24 11.51
CA ALA A 20 -20.93 -10.92 11.14
C ALA A 20 -20.50 -11.60 9.84
N PHE A 21 -20.86 -12.88 9.66
CA PHE A 21 -20.56 -13.60 8.42
C PHE A 21 -21.34 -13.08 7.19
N ALA A 22 -22.62 -12.68 7.37
CA ALA A 22 -23.41 -12.12 6.29
C ALA A 22 -22.87 -10.75 5.82
N GLN A 23 -22.26 -9.97 6.70
CA GLN A 23 -21.72 -8.65 6.42
C GLN A 23 -20.39 -8.74 5.68
N GLU A 24 -19.48 -9.67 6.05
CA GLU A 24 -18.26 -9.97 5.31
C GLU A 24 -18.57 -10.45 3.88
N ASP A 25 -19.58 -11.29 3.70
CA ASP A 25 -20.04 -11.77 2.41
C ASP A 25 -20.54 -10.63 1.51
N GLN A 26 -21.15 -9.59 2.05
CA GLN A 26 -21.64 -8.45 1.26
C GLN A 26 -20.49 -7.64 0.63
N LEU A 27 -19.47 -7.28 1.42
CA LEU A 27 -18.30 -6.55 0.90
C LEU A 27 -17.53 -7.40 -0.13
N LEU A 28 -17.31 -8.68 0.17
CA LEU A 28 -16.66 -9.60 -0.77
C LEU A 28 -17.43 -9.72 -2.08
N THR A 29 -18.76 -9.80 -2.01
CA THR A 29 -19.64 -9.86 -3.19
C THR A 29 -19.53 -8.59 -4.04
N GLN A 30 -19.50 -7.42 -3.41
CA GLN A 30 -19.28 -6.15 -4.10
C GLN A 30 -17.90 -6.09 -4.77
N ILE A 31 -16.82 -6.48 -4.05
CA ILE A 31 -15.46 -6.54 -4.60
C ILE A 31 -15.42 -7.45 -5.82
N LYS A 32 -15.99 -8.67 -5.75
CA LYS A 32 -16.07 -9.61 -6.88
C LYS A 32 -16.81 -9.03 -8.09
N GLY A 33 -17.89 -8.28 -7.85
CA GLY A 33 -18.65 -7.62 -8.91
C GLY A 33 -17.84 -6.54 -9.62
N ILE A 34 -17.20 -5.66 -8.85
CA ILE A 34 -16.36 -4.56 -9.36
C ILE A 34 -15.14 -5.09 -10.10
N ALA A 35 -14.49 -6.13 -9.58
CA ALA A 35 -13.26 -6.70 -10.12
C ALA A 35 -13.39 -7.22 -11.57
N LYS A 36 -14.57 -7.67 -11.97
CA LYS A 36 -14.82 -8.20 -13.35
C LYS A 36 -14.58 -7.18 -14.45
N GLU A 37 -14.71 -5.90 -14.13
CA GLU A 37 -14.57 -4.81 -15.09
C GLU A 37 -13.12 -4.56 -15.54
N ALA A 38 -12.14 -5.07 -14.78
CA ALA A 38 -10.72 -4.90 -15.10
C ALA A 38 -10.29 -5.62 -16.39
N LYS A 39 -11.01 -6.66 -16.81
CA LYS A 39 -10.56 -7.57 -17.88
C LYS A 39 -9.14 -8.07 -17.63
N GLY A 40 -8.83 -8.37 -16.38
CA GLY A 40 -7.53 -8.78 -15.86
C GLY A 40 -7.68 -9.30 -14.44
N LYS A 41 -6.59 -9.31 -13.68
CA LYS A 41 -6.59 -9.76 -12.29
C LYS A 41 -6.77 -8.59 -11.34
N VAL A 42 -7.65 -8.73 -10.36
CA VAL A 42 -7.80 -7.79 -9.24
C VAL A 42 -7.62 -8.57 -7.95
N SER A 43 -6.70 -8.13 -7.12
CA SER A 43 -6.37 -8.77 -5.85
C SER A 43 -6.51 -7.72 -4.74
N VAL A 44 -7.23 -8.05 -3.68
CA VAL A 44 -7.62 -7.11 -2.63
C VAL A 44 -7.43 -7.71 -1.25
N SER A 45 -6.94 -6.92 -0.33
CA SER A 45 -7.05 -7.18 1.10
C SER A 45 -7.48 -5.90 1.82
N VAL A 46 -8.42 -6.07 2.74
CA VAL A 46 -8.97 -5.02 3.60
C VAL A 46 -8.89 -5.50 5.04
N LEU A 47 -8.43 -4.67 5.96
CA LEU A 47 -8.41 -4.93 7.39
C LEU A 47 -8.92 -3.69 8.13
N CYS A 48 -10.02 -3.81 8.88
CA CYS A 48 -10.35 -2.85 9.93
C CYS A 48 -9.42 -3.10 11.11
N ILE A 49 -8.52 -2.15 11.39
CA ILE A 49 -7.39 -2.34 12.31
C ILE A 49 -7.88 -2.58 13.74
N GLU A 50 -8.83 -1.79 14.21
CA GLU A 50 -9.34 -1.87 15.59
C GLU A 50 -10.21 -3.11 15.82
N ASP A 51 -11.08 -3.45 14.86
CA ASP A 51 -12.00 -4.59 14.97
C ASP A 51 -11.32 -5.93 14.63
N ARG A 52 -10.13 -5.91 14.03
CA ARG A 52 -9.41 -7.09 13.50
C ARG A 52 -10.23 -7.89 12.49
N LYS A 53 -11.19 -7.24 11.83
CA LYS A 53 -12.00 -7.83 10.77
C LYS A 53 -11.35 -7.63 9.42
N SER A 54 -11.24 -8.69 8.63
CA SER A 54 -10.62 -8.64 7.31
C SER A 54 -11.51 -9.24 6.24
N VAL A 55 -11.42 -8.68 5.02
CA VAL A 55 -12.04 -9.23 3.82
C VAL A 55 -10.97 -9.31 2.73
N THR A 56 -10.86 -10.47 2.08
CA THR A 56 -9.85 -10.68 1.05
C THR A 56 -10.44 -11.26 -0.23
N TYR A 57 -9.87 -10.85 -1.36
CA TYR A 57 -10.17 -11.40 -2.68
C TYR A 57 -8.85 -11.62 -3.42
N TYR A 58 -8.47 -12.87 -3.65
CA TYR A 58 -7.13 -13.26 -4.11
C TYR A 58 -6.00 -12.65 -3.25
N GLY A 59 -6.19 -12.69 -1.91
CA GLY A 59 -5.33 -11.99 -0.95
C GLY A 59 -3.90 -12.48 -0.88
N ASP A 60 -3.61 -13.73 -1.24
CA ASP A 60 -2.29 -14.36 -1.19
C ASP A 60 -1.60 -14.41 -2.57
N GLU A 61 -2.25 -13.89 -3.63
CA GLU A 61 -1.65 -13.85 -4.97
C GLU A 61 -0.48 -12.85 -5.03
N PRO A 62 0.67 -13.25 -5.60
CA PRO A 62 1.80 -12.34 -5.81
C PRO A 62 1.47 -11.31 -6.90
N CYS A 63 1.36 -10.04 -6.50
CA CYS A 63 1.01 -8.93 -7.37
C CYS A 63 2.23 -8.05 -7.68
N VAL A 64 2.33 -7.55 -8.91
CA VAL A 64 3.36 -6.60 -9.34
C VAL A 64 3.20 -5.29 -8.57
N MET A 65 4.22 -4.89 -7.79
CA MET A 65 4.11 -3.73 -6.91
C MET A 65 4.19 -2.39 -7.64
N GLN A 66 5.03 -2.28 -8.67
CA GLN A 66 5.43 -0.96 -9.17
C GLN A 66 5.85 -0.04 -8.01
N SER A 67 5.62 1.25 -8.09
CA SER A 67 6.03 2.21 -7.06
C SER A 67 5.44 1.98 -5.65
N VAL A 68 4.56 1.00 -5.44
CA VAL A 68 4.14 0.58 -4.09
C VAL A 68 5.35 0.14 -3.25
N PHE A 69 6.40 -0.43 -3.87
CA PHE A 69 7.60 -0.84 -3.16
C PHE A 69 8.38 0.32 -2.49
N LYS A 70 8.07 1.58 -2.83
CA LYS A 70 8.69 2.76 -2.21
C LYS A 70 8.29 2.91 -0.73
N PHE A 71 7.11 2.42 -0.34
CA PHE A 71 6.72 2.36 1.06
C PHE A 71 7.64 1.42 1.88
N PRO A 72 7.86 0.14 1.52
CA PRO A 72 8.86 -0.70 2.20
C PRO A 72 10.29 -0.14 2.18
N ILE A 73 10.71 0.55 1.12
CA ILE A 73 12.02 1.22 1.09
C ILE A 73 12.08 2.32 2.15
N ALA A 74 11.03 3.15 2.25
CA ALA A 74 10.96 4.20 3.26
C ALA A 74 11.01 3.65 4.68
N LEU A 75 10.32 2.53 4.96
CA LEU A 75 10.42 1.82 6.24
C LEU A 75 11.86 1.40 6.55
N ALA A 76 12.56 0.83 5.58
CA ALA A 76 13.95 0.38 5.77
C ALA A 76 14.93 1.55 5.98
N ILE A 77 14.73 2.69 5.31
CA ILE A 77 15.54 3.91 5.54
C ILE A 77 15.29 4.47 6.94
N LEU A 78 14.03 4.58 7.34
CA LEU A 78 13.66 5.14 8.65
C LEU A 78 14.10 4.23 9.80
N ASP A 79 14.08 2.92 9.64
CA ASP A 79 14.68 1.97 10.60
C ASP A 79 16.16 2.23 10.82
N ARG A 80 16.93 2.56 9.76
CA ARG A 80 18.35 2.95 9.88
C ARG A 80 18.53 4.31 10.55
N ILE A 81 17.60 5.25 10.32
CA ILE A 81 17.59 6.55 10.99
C ILE A 81 17.29 6.36 12.49
N ASP A 82 16.30 5.54 12.85
CA ASP A 82 15.97 5.24 14.25
C ASP A 82 17.13 4.56 15.00
N LYS A 83 17.96 3.80 14.31
CA LYS A 83 19.19 3.17 14.82
C LYS A 83 20.40 4.12 14.88
N GLY A 84 20.27 5.36 14.41
CA GLY A 84 21.36 6.34 14.37
C GLY A 84 22.40 6.11 13.26
N GLU A 85 22.14 5.20 12.30
CA GLU A 85 23.04 4.95 11.18
C GLU A 85 22.98 6.07 10.13
N PHE A 86 21.81 6.71 9.99
CA PHE A 86 21.57 7.87 9.13
C PHE A 86 20.86 8.98 9.91
N SER A 87 20.77 10.16 9.30
CA SER A 87 19.99 11.30 9.79
C SER A 87 19.11 11.81 8.67
N LEU A 88 17.89 12.29 8.98
CA LEU A 88 17.03 12.99 8.02
C LEU A 88 17.74 14.19 7.39
N GLN A 89 18.65 14.82 8.12
CA GLN A 89 19.43 15.99 7.66
C GLN A 89 20.69 15.61 6.89
N HIS A 90 21.03 14.31 6.78
CA HIS A 90 22.15 13.85 5.97
C HIS A 90 21.95 14.26 4.51
N LYS A 91 22.91 14.97 3.94
CA LYS A 91 22.87 15.50 2.57
C LYS A 91 23.58 14.55 1.61
N ILE A 92 22.91 14.27 0.51
CA ILE A 92 23.44 13.52 -0.62
C ILE A 92 23.69 14.49 -1.78
N HIS A 93 24.87 14.42 -2.38
CA HIS A 93 25.17 15.13 -3.58
C HIS A 93 24.64 14.36 -4.80
N ILE A 94 23.67 14.93 -5.51
CA ILE A 94 23.07 14.32 -6.71
C ILE A 94 23.78 14.93 -7.92
N THR A 95 24.49 14.09 -8.66
CA THR A 95 25.24 14.51 -9.86
C THR A 95 24.36 14.51 -11.11
N PRO A 96 24.78 15.16 -12.22
CA PRO A 96 24.06 15.08 -13.48
C PRO A 96 23.86 13.65 -14.02
N LYS A 97 24.72 12.69 -13.63
CA LYS A 97 24.61 11.28 -14.04
C LYS A 97 23.38 10.57 -13.45
N GLU A 98 22.92 11.02 -12.27
CA GLU A 98 21.75 10.48 -11.61
C GLU A 98 20.44 11.04 -12.16
N MET A 99 20.50 12.16 -12.91
CA MET A 99 19.33 12.80 -13.53
C MET A 99 18.90 12.10 -14.82
N ILE A 100 18.45 10.84 -14.68
CA ILE A 100 18.02 9.98 -15.80
C ILE A 100 16.80 10.60 -16.50
N LYS A 101 16.86 10.73 -17.85
CA LYS A 101 15.85 11.43 -18.64
C LYS A 101 14.53 10.65 -18.77
N ASP A 102 14.61 9.36 -19.04
CA ASP A 102 13.45 8.52 -19.38
C ASP A 102 12.85 7.83 -18.15
N THR A 103 12.51 8.63 -17.12
CA THR A 103 11.85 8.14 -15.92
C THR A 103 10.99 9.21 -15.26
N TRP A 104 10.01 8.82 -14.49
CA TRP A 104 9.20 9.75 -13.70
C TRP A 104 10.04 10.33 -12.55
N SER A 105 10.32 11.63 -12.58
CA SER A 105 11.06 12.30 -11.51
C SER A 105 10.74 13.78 -11.39
N PRO A 106 9.82 14.18 -10.52
CA PRO A 106 9.59 15.58 -10.17
C PRO A 106 10.84 16.30 -9.63
N MET A 107 11.76 15.56 -8.98
CA MET A 107 13.04 16.10 -8.52
C MET A 107 13.90 16.55 -9.72
N ARG A 108 14.05 15.70 -10.74
CA ARG A 108 14.78 16.07 -11.98
C ARG A 108 14.11 17.25 -12.66
N ASP A 109 12.77 17.27 -12.73
CA ASP A 109 12.04 18.35 -13.37
C ASP A 109 12.25 19.70 -12.66
N SER A 110 12.46 19.66 -11.34
CA SER A 110 12.82 20.84 -10.52
C SER A 110 14.30 21.22 -10.63
N PHE A 111 15.19 20.25 -10.88
CA PHE A 111 16.65 20.43 -10.91
C PHE A 111 17.28 19.67 -12.09
N PRO A 112 17.01 20.08 -13.34
CA PRO A 112 17.35 19.29 -14.53
C PRO A 112 18.86 19.06 -14.72
N ASP A 113 19.68 19.99 -14.24
CA ASP A 113 21.14 19.92 -14.36
C ASP A 113 21.79 19.07 -13.27
N GLY A 114 21.02 18.63 -12.27
CA GLY A 114 21.57 17.98 -11.09
C GLY A 114 22.52 18.88 -10.31
N ASN A 115 23.64 18.32 -9.84
CA ASN A 115 24.66 19.02 -9.07
C ASN A 115 24.11 19.75 -7.83
N ILE A 116 23.20 19.08 -7.12
CA ILE A 116 22.50 19.58 -5.94
C ILE A 116 22.78 18.71 -4.72
N ASN A 117 22.69 19.32 -3.54
CA ASN A 117 22.71 18.60 -2.26
C ASN A 117 21.27 18.47 -1.73
N VAL A 118 20.79 17.25 -1.58
CA VAL A 118 19.43 16.95 -1.12
C VAL A 118 19.51 16.14 0.18
N THR A 119 18.70 16.50 1.17
CA THR A 119 18.63 15.76 2.44
C THR A 119 17.85 14.46 2.28
N PHE A 120 18.10 13.46 3.17
CA PHE A 120 17.28 12.24 3.23
C PHE A 120 15.81 12.56 3.44
N GLU A 121 15.49 13.58 4.25
CA GLU A 121 14.12 14.07 4.42
C GLU A 121 13.46 14.43 3.09
N ASN A 122 14.13 15.24 2.27
CA ASN A 122 13.60 15.67 0.97
C ASN A 122 13.56 14.51 -0.04
N LEU A 123 14.57 13.62 -0.04
CA LEU A 123 14.54 12.42 -0.88
C LEU A 123 13.36 11.50 -0.53
N LEU A 124 13.09 11.29 0.76
CA LEU A 124 11.91 10.53 1.22
C LEU A 124 10.61 11.22 0.80
N ARG A 125 10.53 12.54 0.88
CA ARG A 125 9.37 13.31 0.41
C ARG A 125 9.15 13.15 -1.10
N TYR A 126 10.18 13.30 -1.92
CA TYR A 126 10.09 13.05 -3.36
C TYR A 126 9.66 11.61 -3.65
N MET A 127 10.31 10.61 -3.02
CA MET A 127 10.05 9.20 -3.25
C MET A 127 8.62 8.79 -2.83
N VAL A 128 8.17 9.16 -1.64
CA VAL A 128 6.90 8.70 -1.08
C VAL A 128 5.74 9.54 -1.62
N SER A 129 5.79 10.87 -1.44
CA SER A 129 4.66 11.76 -1.74
C SER A 129 4.48 12.02 -3.24
N GLN A 130 5.57 12.07 -4.01
CA GLN A 130 5.55 12.37 -5.45
C GLN A 130 5.93 11.17 -6.33
N SER A 131 6.21 10.03 -5.69
CA SER A 131 6.59 8.78 -6.39
C SER A 131 7.83 8.90 -7.26
N ASP A 132 8.79 9.77 -6.91
CA ASP A 132 10.02 10.03 -7.67
C ASP A 132 10.91 8.80 -7.79
N ASN A 133 11.29 8.43 -9.02
CA ASN A 133 12.09 7.24 -9.31
C ASN A 133 13.58 7.47 -9.03
N ILE A 134 14.10 8.66 -9.29
CA ILE A 134 15.50 8.99 -9.03
C ILE A 134 15.75 9.04 -7.53
N ALA A 135 14.91 9.73 -6.76
CA ALA A 135 15.00 9.75 -5.31
C ALA A 135 14.91 8.34 -4.71
N CYS A 136 14.07 7.48 -5.30
CA CYS A 136 13.97 6.06 -4.92
C CYS A 136 15.30 5.33 -5.10
N ASP A 137 15.90 5.40 -6.27
CA ASP A 137 17.14 4.68 -6.58
C ASP A 137 18.34 5.22 -5.78
N VAL A 138 18.39 6.54 -5.54
CA VAL A 138 19.38 7.16 -4.66
C VAL A 138 19.28 6.62 -3.24
N LEU A 139 18.08 6.63 -2.64
CA LEU A 139 17.86 6.10 -1.29
C LEU A 139 18.17 4.62 -1.21
N LEU A 140 17.73 3.84 -2.20
CA LEU A 140 17.99 2.41 -2.26
C LEU A 140 19.49 2.09 -2.41
N HIS A 141 20.25 2.93 -3.13
CA HIS A 141 21.71 2.82 -3.20
C HIS A 141 22.35 2.93 -1.81
N HIS A 142 21.92 3.86 -0.98
CA HIS A 142 22.41 4.01 0.40
C HIS A 142 22.00 2.87 1.33
N LEU A 143 20.87 2.21 1.10
CA LEU A 143 20.52 0.96 1.78
C LEU A 143 21.37 -0.25 1.33
N GLY A 144 21.94 -0.20 0.13
CA GLY A 144 22.73 -1.25 -0.50
C GLY A 144 22.08 -1.76 -1.78
N LYS A 145 21.20 -2.75 -1.70
CA LYS A 145 20.55 -3.38 -2.87
C LYS A 145 19.09 -3.70 -2.54
N PRO A 146 18.20 -3.91 -3.55
CA PRO A 146 16.83 -4.33 -3.34
C PRO A 146 16.67 -5.49 -2.35
N LYS A 147 17.56 -6.46 -2.39
CA LYS A 147 17.60 -7.61 -1.47
C LYS A 147 17.71 -7.24 0.02
N VAL A 148 18.27 -6.06 0.34
CA VAL A 148 18.35 -5.57 1.73
C VAL A 148 16.96 -5.23 2.23
N VAL A 149 16.13 -4.57 1.39
CA VAL A 149 14.74 -4.27 1.71
C VAL A 149 13.94 -5.56 1.87
N GLU A 150 14.06 -6.51 0.94
CA GLU A 150 13.38 -7.82 1.03
C GLU A 150 13.71 -8.53 2.35
N LYS A 151 15.02 -8.60 2.71
CA LYS A 151 15.44 -9.20 3.98
C LYS A 151 14.86 -8.47 5.20
N TYR A 152 14.81 -7.13 5.15
CA TYR A 152 14.22 -6.32 6.21
C TYR A 152 12.73 -6.63 6.39
N ILE A 153 11.97 -6.63 5.30
CA ILE A 153 10.53 -6.91 5.34
C ILE A 153 10.24 -8.35 5.84
N ARG A 154 11.04 -9.33 5.40
CA ARG A 154 10.93 -10.72 5.92
C ARG A 154 11.24 -10.83 7.42
N LYS A 155 12.19 -10.04 7.95
CA LYS A 155 12.46 -9.99 9.40
C LYS A 155 11.28 -9.43 10.20
N LEU A 156 10.40 -8.64 9.58
CA LEU A 156 9.14 -8.18 10.18
C LEU A 156 8.04 -9.26 10.16
N GLY A 157 8.34 -10.47 9.65
CA GLY A 157 7.37 -11.57 9.53
C GLY A 157 6.45 -11.44 8.32
N ILE A 158 6.85 -10.69 7.30
CA ILE A 158 6.11 -10.55 6.03
C ILE A 158 6.81 -11.41 4.97
N GLU A 159 6.24 -12.58 4.67
CA GLU A 159 6.90 -13.59 3.82
C GLU A 159 6.64 -13.35 2.32
N ASP A 160 5.43 -12.98 1.93
CA ASP A 160 5.02 -12.82 0.52
C ASP A 160 5.43 -11.45 -0.02
N PHE A 161 6.73 -11.17 0.07
CA PHE A 161 7.36 -9.96 -0.43
C PHE A 161 8.67 -10.31 -1.14
N THR A 162 8.80 -9.90 -2.39
CA THR A 162 10.02 -10.09 -3.20
C THR A 162 10.43 -8.78 -3.85
N MET A 163 11.71 -8.43 -3.78
CA MET A 163 12.26 -7.23 -4.41
C MET A 163 13.63 -7.52 -5.04
N LYS A 164 13.66 -7.60 -6.37
CA LYS A 164 14.89 -7.90 -7.13
C LYS A 164 15.52 -6.69 -7.81
N TYR A 165 14.69 -5.74 -8.24
CA TYR A 165 15.12 -4.62 -9.05
C TYR A 165 14.81 -3.28 -8.38
N ASN A 166 15.68 -2.31 -8.60
CA ASN A 166 15.43 -0.89 -8.42
C ASN A 166 14.67 -0.33 -9.65
N GLU A 167 14.35 0.98 -9.66
CA GLU A 167 13.59 1.59 -10.77
C GLU A 167 14.30 1.41 -12.12
N VAL A 168 15.58 1.74 -12.20
CA VAL A 168 16.37 1.55 -13.43
C VAL A 168 16.37 0.09 -13.88
N GLY A 169 16.50 -0.85 -12.96
CA GLY A 169 16.50 -2.29 -13.25
C GLY A 169 15.16 -2.78 -13.79
N MET A 170 14.05 -2.29 -13.26
CA MET A 170 12.71 -2.66 -13.73
C MET A 170 12.47 -2.22 -15.17
N HIS A 171 12.91 -1.03 -15.56
CA HIS A 171 12.69 -0.48 -16.91
C HIS A 171 13.58 -1.12 -18.00
N LYS A 172 14.64 -1.86 -17.64
CA LYS A 172 15.54 -2.50 -18.63
C LYS A 172 14.82 -3.54 -19.51
N LYS A 173 13.86 -4.27 -18.96
CA LYS A 173 13.08 -5.28 -19.69
C LYS A 173 11.67 -5.31 -19.10
N TRP A 174 10.65 -5.44 -19.96
CA TRP A 174 9.26 -5.56 -19.54
C TRP A 174 9.03 -6.61 -18.43
N GLN A 175 9.68 -7.75 -18.52
CA GLN A 175 9.52 -8.86 -17.56
C GLN A 175 10.14 -8.59 -16.18
N ASN A 176 11.04 -7.61 -16.06
CA ASN A 176 11.70 -7.33 -14.78
C ASN A 176 10.72 -6.82 -13.72
N GLN A 177 9.66 -6.08 -14.10
CA GLN A 177 8.65 -5.58 -13.18
C GLN A 177 7.93 -6.69 -12.41
N TYR A 178 7.76 -7.87 -13.02
CA TYR A 178 7.14 -9.05 -12.41
C TYR A 178 8.02 -9.73 -11.36
N GLN A 179 9.21 -9.22 -11.10
CA GLN A 179 10.14 -9.73 -10.08
C GLN A 179 10.11 -8.90 -8.79
N ASN A 180 9.33 -7.83 -8.74
CA ASN A 180 9.04 -7.04 -7.55
C ASN A 180 7.57 -7.26 -7.18
N THR A 181 7.31 -8.20 -6.28
CA THR A 181 5.94 -8.63 -5.97
C THR A 181 5.65 -8.62 -4.47
N CYS A 182 4.38 -8.41 -4.16
CA CYS A 182 3.84 -8.53 -2.81
C CYS A 182 2.39 -9.04 -2.90
N SER A 183 1.97 -9.90 -1.97
CA SER A 183 0.55 -10.24 -1.87
C SER A 183 -0.25 -9.14 -1.18
N PRO A 184 -1.54 -8.94 -1.49
CA PRO A 184 -2.40 -7.97 -0.79
C PRO A 184 -2.41 -8.18 0.72
N ASN A 185 -2.48 -9.44 1.19
CA ASN A 185 -2.46 -9.77 2.62
C ASN A 185 -1.14 -9.36 3.28
N ALA A 186 0.00 -9.61 2.63
CA ALA A 186 1.31 -9.19 3.11
C ALA A 186 1.42 -7.67 3.20
N MET A 187 0.89 -6.93 2.21
CA MET A 187 0.90 -5.48 2.22
C MET A 187 0.02 -4.90 3.33
N VAL A 188 -1.18 -5.45 3.54
CA VAL A 188 -2.07 -5.03 4.62
C VAL A 188 -1.46 -5.34 6.00
N GLN A 189 -0.81 -6.51 6.17
CA GLN A 189 -0.07 -6.81 7.39
C GLN A 189 1.06 -5.81 7.66
N LEU A 190 1.77 -5.37 6.61
CA LEU A 190 2.83 -4.39 6.74
C LEU A 190 2.29 -3.01 7.13
N LEU A 191 1.18 -2.57 6.51
CA LEU A 191 0.47 -1.33 6.86
C LEU A 191 -0.05 -1.36 8.30
N ASP A 192 -0.63 -2.48 8.73
CA ASP A 192 -1.12 -2.68 10.11
C ASP A 192 0.00 -2.58 11.14
N LYS A 193 1.12 -3.30 10.92
CA LYS A 193 2.30 -3.21 11.79
C LYS A 193 2.88 -1.80 11.84
N PHE A 194 2.91 -1.11 10.72
CA PHE A 194 3.37 0.28 10.62
C PHE A 194 2.46 1.22 11.41
N TYR A 195 1.16 1.14 11.23
CA TYR A 195 0.19 1.97 11.92
C TYR A 195 0.21 1.76 13.44
N GLN A 196 0.36 0.52 13.87
CA GLN A 196 0.42 0.15 15.30
C GLN A 196 1.78 0.45 15.97
N LEU A 197 2.67 1.24 15.36
CA LEU A 197 4.00 1.61 15.89
C LEU A 197 4.89 0.39 16.21
N LYS A 198 4.73 -0.72 15.48
CA LYS A 198 5.49 -1.96 15.73
C LYS A 198 6.77 -2.10 14.90
N ILE A 199 7.05 -1.13 14.03
CA ILE A 199 8.18 -1.19 13.08
C ILE A 199 9.20 -0.10 13.35
N LEU A 200 8.76 1.15 13.54
CA LEU A 200 9.57 2.36 13.66
C LEU A 200 9.31 3.06 14.99
N SER A 201 10.18 4.00 15.34
CA SER A 201 9.89 4.98 16.40
C SER A 201 8.63 5.77 16.08
N ASP A 202 7.99 6.32 17.09
CA ASP A 202 6.82 7.17 16.97
C ASP A 202 7.07 8.39 16.05
N THR A 203 8.26 9.01 16.15
CA THR A 203 8.66 10.13 15.30
C THR A 203 8.76 9.73 13.83
N SER A 204 9.45 8.64 13.52
CA SER A 204 9.61 8.14 12.16
C SER A 204 8.29 7.64 11.57
N THR A 205 7.43 7.02 12.37
CA THR A 205 6.09 6.59 11.95
C THR A 205 5.23 7.79 11.57
N ARG A 206 5.15 8.83 12.42
CA ARG A 206 4.41 10.07 12.11
C ARG A 206 4.94 10.77 10.88
N PHE A 207 6.25 10.82 10.72
CA PHE A 207 6.89 11.41 9.54
C PHE A 207 6.47 10.68 8.26
N LEU A 208 6.61 9.35 8.21
CA LEU A 208 6.22 8.57 7.02
C LEU A 208 4.71 8.64 6.75
N TYR A 209 3.89 8.55 7.80
CA TYR A 209 2.43 8.67 7.69
C TYR A 209 2.03 10.01 7.07
N LYS A 210 2.67 11.11 7.50
CA LYS A 210 2.47 12.43 6.91
C LYS A 210 2.85 12.46 5.42
N LEU A 211 3.99 11.88 5.03
CA LEU A 211 4.39 11.81 3.63
C LEU A 211 3.40 11.02 2.76
N MET A 212 2.78 9.98 3.32
CA MET A 212 1.76 9.19 2.64
C MET A 212 0.42 9.96 2.52
N ILE A 213 0.06 10.80 3.51
CA ILE A 213 -1.10 11.72 3.40
C ILE A 213 -0.85 12.76 2.30
N GLU A 214 0.37 13.27 2.19
CA GLU A 214 0.78 14.27 1.19
C GLU A 214 0.96 13.68 -0.22
N THR A 215 0.56 12.42 -0.46
CA THR A 215 0.68 11.78 -1.77
C THR A 215 -0.07 12.56 -2.85
N SER A 216 0.68 12.98 -3.89
CA SER A 216 0.15 13.78 -5.01
C SER A 216 -0.36 12.93 -6.18
N THR A 217 -0.07 11.63 -6.19
CA THR A 217 -0.46 10.69 -7.24
C THR A 217 -1.74 9.94 -6.88
N GLY A 218 -2.46 9.39 -7.87
CA GLY A 218 -3.62 8.52 -7.65
C GLY A 218 -4.90 9.22 -7.20
N LYS A 219 -5.10 10.47 -7.58
CA LYS A 219 -6.32 11.26 -7.26
C LYS A 219 -7.63 10.58 -7.69
N ASN A 220 -7.56 9.65 -8.64
CA ASN A 220 -8.71 8.89 -9.14
C ASN A 220 -8.83 7.48 -8.53
N ARG A 221 -7.98 7.13 -7.53
CA ARG A 221 -7.93 5.81 -6.89
C ARG A 221 -8.57 5.85 -5.50
N ILE A 222 -7.94 5.36 -4.47
CA ILE A 222 -8.53 5.24 -3.10
C ILE A 222 -9.29 6.51 -2.69
N VAL A 223 -8.72 7.69 -2.87
CA VAL A 223 -9.28 8.95 -2.39
C VAL A 223 -10.52 9.43 -3.17
N LYS A 224 -10.72 8.95 -4.40
CA LYS A 224 -11.65 9.56 -5.37
C LYS A 224 -13.11 9.65 -4.91
N LEU A 225 -13.61 8.59 -4.29
CA LEU A 225 -15.03 8.46 -3.91
C LEU A 225 -15.27 8.58 -2.40
N LEU A 226 -14.22 8.86 -1.64
CA LEU A 226 -14.33 9.11 -0.20
C LEU A 226 -14.76 10.57 0.06
N PRO A 227 -15.36 10.87 1.22
CA PRO A 227 -15.64 12.25 1.62
C PRO A 227 -14.36 13.11 1.56
N PRO A 228 -14.44 14.38 1.11
CA PRO A 228 -13.25 15.22 0.87
C PRO A 228 -12.33 15.40 2.09
N GLU A 229 -12.88 15.35 3.31
CA GLU A 229 -12.16 15.47 4.57
C GLU A 229 -11.52 14.18 5.07
N THR A 230 -11.73 13.06 4.36
CA THR A 230 -11.18 11.76 4.76
C THR A 230 -9.66 11.78 4.71
N ILE A 231 -9.01 11.48 5.84
CA ILE A 231 -7.56 11.32 5.88
C ILE A 231 -7.19 9.97 5.27
N VAL A 232 -6.38 10.01 4.23
CA VAL A 232 -5.88 8.82 3.53
C VAL A 232 -4.37 8.90 3.40
N ALA A 233 -3.66 8.01 4.08
CA ALA A 233 -2.22 7.84 3.91
C ALA A 233 -1.99 6.70 2.92
N HIS A 234 -1.52 7.00 1.68
CA HIS A 234 -1.47 5.98 0.63
C HIS A 234 -0.22 6.05 -0.25
N LYS A 235 0.05 4.96 -0.98
CA LYS A 235 1.09 4.87 -1.98
C LYS A 235 0.60 4.14 -3.22
N THR A 236 0.73 4.79 -4.38
CA THR A 236 0.33 4.25 -5.68
C THR A 236 1.45 3.47 -6.38
N GLY A 237 1.05 2.60 -7.30
CA GLY A 237 1.94 1.95 -8.26
C GLY A 237 1.30 1.95 -9.65
N THR A 238 2.06 2.27 -10.69
CA THR A 238 1.58 2.34 -12.07
C THR A 238 2.64 1.82 -13.02
N SER A 239 2.27 0.95 -13.93
CA SER A 239 3.10 0.53 -15.06
C SER A 239 2.70 1.27 -16.33
N ASP A 240 3.57 1.20 -17.34
CA ASP A 240 3.17 1.43 -18.72
C ASP A 240 2.21 0.33 -19.21
N ALA A 241 1.59 0.57 -20.37
CA ALA A 241 0.85 -0.45 -21.10
C ALA A 241 1.69 -0.99 -22.27
N LYS A 242 1.56 -2.28 -22.54
CA LYS A 242 2.17 -2.96 -23.68
C LYS A 242 1.14 -3.84 -24.36
N ASP A 243 1.00 -3.71 -25.68
CA ASP A 243 0.05 -4.47 -26.48
C ASP A 243 -1.39 -4.40 -25.94
N GLY A 244 -1.81 -3.23 -25.46
CA GLY A 244 -3.11 -2.98 -24.84
C GLY A 244 -3.28 -3.51 -23.41
N MET A 245 -2.26 -4.14 -22.84
CA MET A 245 -2.27 -4.65 -21.47
C MET A 245 -1.50 -3.74 -20.54
N THR A 246 -2.13 -3.32 -19.44
CA THR A 246 -1.50 -2.63 -18.30
C THR A 246 -1.03 -3.67 -17.30
N ALA A 247 0.29 -3.71 -17.03
CA ALA A 247 0.86 -4.71 -16.12
C ALA A 247 0.46 -4.46 -14.66
N ALA A 248 0.32 -3.20 -14.24
CA ALA A 248 -0.13 -2.89 -12.88
C ALA A 248 -0.72 -1.48 -12.74
N ILE A 249 -1.87 -1.40 -12.06
CA ILE A 249 -2.46 -0.18 -11.48
C ILE A 249 -2.83 -0.50 -10.05
N ASN A 250 -2.13 0.12 -9.09
CA ASN A 250 -2.24 -0.24 -7.68
C ASN A 250 -2.44 0.99 -6.81
N ASP A 251 -3.06 0.76 -5.65
CA ASP A 251 -3.04 1.73 -4.55
C ASP A 251 -3.17 0.99 -3.23
N VAL A 252 -2.34 1.36 -2.25
CA VAL A 252 -2.32 0.76 -0.92
C VAL A 252 -2.23 1.85 0.14
N GLY A 253 -2.91 1.69 1.28
CA GLY A 253 -2.86 2.72 2.29
C GLY A 253 -3.74 2.48 3.50
N ILE A 254 -3.83 3.52 4.32
CA ILE A 254 -4.62 3.56 5.54
C ILE A 254 -5.65 4.68 5.42
N ILE A 255 -6.92 4.34 5.60
CA ILE A 255 -8.06 5.25 5.56
C ILE A 255 -8.54 5.48 6.99
N THR A 256 -8.66 6.73 7.43
CA THR A 256 -9.27 7.07 8.72
C THR A 256 -10.77 7.25 8.53
N LEU A 257 -11.56 6.52 9.33
CA LEU A 257 -13.02 6.57 9.28
C LEU A 257 -13.58 7.63 10.24
N PRO A 258 -14.75 8.22 9.95
CA PRO A 258 -15.43 9.15 10.85
C PRO A 258 -15.73 8.60 12.25
N ASN A 259 -15.94 7.27 12.36
CA ASN A 259 -16.14 6.60 13.65
C ASN A 259 -14.85 6.38 14.47
N GLY A 260 -13.72 6.92 14.01
CA GLY A 260 -12.41 6.84 14.67
C GLY A 260 -11.64 5.55 14.39
N LYS A 261 -12.17 4.62 13.61
CA LYS A 261 -11.45 3.40 13.20
C LYS A 261 -10.60 3.65 11.95
N HIS A 262 -9.74 2.68 11.62
CA HIS A 262 -8.85 2.75 10.48
C HIS A 262 -8.93 1.48 9.63
N ILE A 263 -8.88 1.67 8.32
CA ILE A 263 -8.83 0.58 7.35
C ILE A 263 -7.44 0.54 6.73
N ALA A 264 -6.72 -0.57 6.87
CA ALA A 264 -5.60 -0.89 5.99
C ALA A 264 -6.15 -1.56 4.73
N LEU A 265 -5.84 -1.00 3.57
CA LEU A 265 -6.34 -1.43 2.26
C LEU A 265 -5.20 -1.64 1.29
N ALA A 266 -5.22 -2.74 0.55
CA ALA A 266 -4.34 -2.98 -0.59
C ALA A 266 -5.18 -3.45 -1.79
N VAL A 267 -5.12 -2.71 -2.89
CA VAL A 267 -5.77 -3.06 -4.16
C VAL A 267 -4.71 -3.11 -5.25
N PHE A 268 -4.55 -4.28 -5.84
CA PHE A 268 -3.66 -4.52 -6.96
C PHE A 268 -4.48 -4.95 -8.18
N VAL A 269 -4.32 -4.23 -9.28
CA VAL A 269 -4.87 -4.60 -10.58
C VAL A 269 -3.72 -4.99 -11.48
N THR A 270 -3.68 -6.23 -11.96
CA THR A 270 -2.54 -6.80 -12.69
C THR A 270 -3.01 -7.37 -14.04
N ASP A 271 -2.17 -7.18 -15.07
CA ASP A 271 -2.37 -7.71 -16.43
C ASP A 271 -3.78 -7.42 -16.97
N ALA A 272 -4.19 -6.16 -16.93
CA ALA A 272 -5.54 -5.74 -17.25
C ALA A 272 -5.64 -5.03 -18.61
N TYR A 273 -6.73 -5.30 -19.32
CA TYR A 273 -7.01 -4.77 -20.66
C TYR A 273 -8.10 -3.69 -20.69
N ALA A 274 -8.67 -3.33 -19.55
CA ALA A 274 -9.57 -2.19 -19.48
C ALA A 274 -8.80 -0.86 -19.51
N ASP A 275 -9.47 0.21 -19.91
CA ASP A 275 -8.89 1.55 -19.93
C ASP A 275 -8.43 1.97 -18.53
N GLN A 276 -7.39 2.78 -18.46
CA GLN A 276 -6.83 3.25 -17.18
C GLN A 276 -7.88 3.89 -16.27
N THR A 277 -8.82 4.65 -16.83
CA THR A 277 -9.91 5.28 -16.07
C THR A 277 -10.83 4.25 -15.40
N VAL A 278 -11.08 3.11 -16.05
CA VAL A 278 -11.83 1.99 -15.48
C VAL A 278 -11.04 1.33 -14.37
N LEU A 279 -9.74 1.06 -14.59
CA LEU A 279 -8.86 0.44 -13.59
C LEU A 279 -8.73 1.30 -12.34
N GLU A 280 -8.58 2.61 -12.47
CA GLU A 280 -8.55 3.55 -11.35
C GLU A 280 -9.91 3.62 -10.63
N SER A 281 -11.03 3.59 -11.38
CA SER A 281 -12.39 3.54 -10.82
C SER A 281 -12.66 2.27 -10.02
N ILE A 282 -12.11 1.13 -10.43
CA ILE A 282 -12.18 -0.13 -9.68
C ILE A 282 -11.59 0.06 -8.28
N ILE A 283 -10.40 0.65 -8.17
CA ILE A 283 -9.75 0.93 -6.89
C ILE A 283 -10.60 1.87 -6.04
N ALA A 284 -11.11 2.96 -6.63
CA ALA A 284 -11.94 3.93 -5.93
C ALA A 284 -13.24 3.32 -5.37
N ARG A 285 -13.91 2.49 -6.16
CA ARG A 285 -15.16 1.82 -5.76
C ARG A 285 -14.95 0.77 -4.70
N ILE A 286 -13.83 0.02 -4.76
CA ILE A 286 -13.46 -0.94 -3.71
C ILE A 286 -13.15 -0.19 -2.40
N ALA A 287 -12.40 0.91 -2.46
CA ALA A 287 -12.11 1.73 -1.29
C ALA A 287 -13.40 2.30 -0.67
N LYS A 288 -14.34 2.78 -1.51
CA LYS A 288 -15.64 3.28 -1.05
C LYS A 288 -16.48 2.18 -0.40
N ALA A 289 -16.52 0.99 -0.99
CA ALA A 289 -17.26 -0.14 -0.42
C ALA A 289 -16.69 -0.54 0.95
N ALA A 290 -15.36 -0.59 1.10
CA ALA A 290 -14.71 -0.86 2.38
C ALA A 290 -14.99 0.26 3.40
N PHE A 291 -14.92 1.53 2.99
CA PHE A 291 -15.25 2.68 3.83
C PHE A 291 -16.69 2.59 4.36
N ASP A 292 -17.69 2.32 3.50
CA ASP A 292 -19.08 2.23 3.88
C ASP A 292 -19.36 1.03 4.79
N GLU A 293 -18.65 -0.08 4.59
CA GLU A 293 -18.80 -1.28 5.40
C GLU A 293 -18.36 -1.04 6.85
N PHE A 294 -17.16 -0.46 7.05
CA PHE A 294 -16.57 -0.32 8.38
C PHE A 294 -16.86 1.00 9.09
N ASN A 295 -17.56 1.94 8.43
CA ASN A 295 -18.01 3.20 9.05
C ASN A 295 -19.43 3.13 9.65
N LYS A 296 -20.04 1.97 9.66
CA LYS A 296 -21.37 1.73 10.25
C LYS A 296 -21.36 1.86 11.76
#